data_a34c7046b8a90aef8318e41760a5ac6d
#
_entry.id   a34c7046b8a90aef8318e41760a5ac6d
#
_cell.length_a   1.000
_cell.length_b   1.000
_cell.length_c   1.000
_cell.angle_alpha   90.00
_cell.angle_beta   90.00
_cell.angle_gamma   90.00
#
_symmetry.space_group_name_H-M   'P 1'
#
loop_
_entity.id
_entity.type
_entity.pdbx_description
1 polymer ?
#
loop_
_entity_poly.entity_id
_entity_poly.type
_entity_poly.pdbx_seq_one_letter_code
_entity_poly.pdbx_strand_id
1 'polypeptide(L)'
;NKDKKNFISFKDILKKYSDSDNYGNSFTFTQENFNQFKLTTIKNVTKDGLNVGYLAITENANDIKTAIDERKAFVVRTAIAVGFVILIFSFVLSRYFIKPIQNLVSYTKIIKEKSHKKSGIDNLKNRNDELGLLSKSLEDMTNELQKRVAHAENFSTDLVHEIRNPLASLKSASEILQDTNNSDQRLKLLNILNHDVQRIERLITDYSQMLKDEVALSKEKMKKINIEPIIQSVVDDYNSIYKVKKDIKINYEDDGKKEYSINGIENRIEQMIANLLDNSISFTEKGGKIIVNISISSNRKITVKIIDEGQGFKEKDTSKIFRRFYSNRPDKFGEHSGLGLNIVKNLVELHDGKILASNRPNNKGAIIEISFPSMQ
;
A
#
# COMPACT_ATOMS: atom_id res chain seq x y z
N ASN A 1 52.41 -39.70 36.17
CA ASN A 1 53.81 -39.25 36.20
C ASN A 1 53.97 -37.79 35.73
N LYS A 2 53.17 -36.88 36.27
CA LYS A 2 53.36 -35.44 36.06
C LYS A 2 52.85 -34.72 37.30
N ASP A 3 53.57 -34.77 38.40
CA ASP A 3 53.30 -33.85 39.52
C ASP A 3 54.34 -34.07 40.64
N LYS A 4 55.64 -34.09 40.27
CA LYS A 4 56.63 -33.66 41.18
C LYS A 4 56.75 -32.15 41.10
N LYS A 5 55.79 -31.43 41.70
CA LYS A 5 56.05 -30.00 42.04
C LYS A 5 57.23 -29.97 42.97
N ASN A 6 58.36 -29.39 42.54
CA ASN A 6 59.58 -29.25 43.21
C ASN A 6 59.36 -28.68 44.60
N PHE A 7 59.63 -29.50 45.62
CA PHE A 7 59.75 -29.04 47.02
C PHE A 7 60.93 -28.09 47.08
N ILE A 8 60.71 -26.82 47.13
CA ILE A 8 61.73 -25.83 47.28
C ILE A 8 62.23 -26.00 48.75
N SER A 9 63.51 -26.42 48.93
CA SER A 9 64.07 -26.58 50.21
C SER A 9 64.08 -25.23 50.98
N PHE A 10 63.88 -25.27 52.31
CA PHE A 10 63.92 -24.06 53.13
C PHE A 10 65.25 -23.30 52.92
N LYS A 11 66.33 -24.02 52.65
CA LYS A 11 67.64 -23.45 52.32
C LYS A 11 67.61 -22.66 50.98
N ASP A 12 66.92 -23.11 50.01
CA ASP A 12 66.79 -22.41 48.71
C ASP A 12 65.93 -21.15 48.86
N ILE A 13 64.95 -21.19 49.75
CA ILE A 13 64.08 -20.04 50.03
C ILE A 13 64.84 -18.98 50.77
N LEU A 14 65.66 -19.37 51.78
CA LEU A 14 66.55 -18.45 52.49
C LEU A 14 67.53 -17.80 51.53
N LYS A 15 68.11 -18.54 50.61
CA LYS A 15 69.00 -18.00 49.58
C LYS A 15 68.28 -17.00 48.69
N LYS A 16 67.08 -17.30 48.21
CA LYS A 16 66.25 -16.34 47.44
C LYS A 16 65.91 -15.10 48.25
N TYR A 17 65.67 -15.24 49.53
CA TYR A 17 65.43 -14.08 50.41
C TYR A 17 66.67 -13.24 50.58
N SER A 18 67.85 -13.85 50.79
CA SER A 18 69.12 -13.13 50.96
C SER A 18 69.55 -12.38 49.68
N ASP A 19 69.22 -12.92 48.55
CA ASP A 19 69.55 -12.35 47.22
C ASP A 19 68.45 -11.37 46.69
N SER A 20 67.40 -11.10 47.45
CA SER A 20 66.29 -10.25 47.05
C SER A 20 66.42 -8.83 47.56
N ASP A 21 65.87 -7.85 46.85
CA ASP A 21 65.76 -6.43 47.26
C ASP A 21 64.92 -6.26 48.55
N ASN A 22 64.27 -7.32 49.03
CA ASN A 22 63.51 -7.36 50.26
C ASN A 22 64.34 -7.80 51.46
N TYR A 23 65.63 -7.96 51.28
CA TYR A 23 66.52 -8.32 52.40
C TYR A 23 66.51 -7.24 53.51
N GLY A 24 66.12 -7.65 54.68
CA GLY A 24 65.92 -6.74 55.84
C GLY A 24 64.43 -6.50 56.14
N ASN A 25 63.53 -6.72 55.19
CA ASN A 25 62.09 -6.68 55.36
C ASN A 25 61.46 -8.10 55.47
N SER A 26 60.19 -8.19 55.82
CA SER A 26 59.47 -9.48 55.82
C SER A 26 59.23 -9.98 54.40
N PHE A 27 59.62 -11.22 54.14
CA PHE A 27 59.35 -11.88 52.85
C PHE A 27 58.37 -13.06 53.06
N THR A 28 57.27 -13.07 52.33
CA THR A 28 56.26 -14.09 52.47
C THR A 28 56.17 -14.92 51.17
N PHE A 29 56.22 -16.24 51.34
CA PHE A 29 56.00 -17.16 50.20
C PHE A 29 54.99 -18.23 50.54
N THR A 30 54.34 -18.77 49.50
CA THR A 30 53.35 -19.80 49.63
C THR A 30 53.89 -21.16 49.19
N GLN A 31 53.57 -22.18 49.95
CA GLN A 31 53.86 -23.57 49.62
C GLN A 31 52.57 -24.35 49.50
N GLU A 32 52.40 -24.99 48.38
CA GLU A 32 51.22 -25.86 48.12
C GLU A 32 51.70 -27.31 48.06
N ASN A 33 51.25 -28.13 48.98
CA ASN A 33 51.42 -29.57 49.00
C ASN A 33 50.01 -30.25 48.90
N PHE A 34 49.92 -31.49 48.43
CA PHE A 34 48.70 -32.25 48.09
C PHE A 34 47.48 -31.96 48.96
N ASN A 35 47.58 -31.51 50.18
CA ASN A 35 46.49 -31.20 51.09
C ASN A 35 46.70 -30.00 52.00
N GLN A 36 47.80 -29.28 51.87
CA GLN A 36 48.12 -28.15 52.78
C GLN A 36 48.61 -26.97 51.96
N PHE A 37 47.98 -25.86 52.14
CA PHE A 37 48.43 -24.56 51.67
C PHE A 37 49.04 -23.84 52.85
N LYS A 38 50.40 -23.67 52.85
CA LYS A 38 51.16 -23.04 53.93
C LYS A 38 51.70 -21.69 53.46
N LEU A 39 51.51 -20.72 54.30
CA LEU A 39 52.09 -19.38 54.15
C LEU A 39 53.31 -19.29 55.13
N THR A 40 54.47 -19.05 54.59
CA THR A 40 55.66 -18.88 55.39
C THR A 40 56.20 -17.48 55.20
N THR A 41 56.28 -16.73 56.31
CA THR A 41 56.88 -15.39 56.35
C THR A 41 58.27 -15.48 57.03
N ILE A 42 59.29 -14.98 56.35
CA ILE A 42 60.66 -14.95 56.85
C ILE A 42 61.05 -13.49 57.04
N LYS A 43 61.71 -13.24 58.17
CA LYS A 43 62.33 -11.94 58.50
C LYS A 43 63.70 -12.19 59.11
N ASN A 44 64.70 -11.39 58.72
CA ASN A 44 65.97 -11.44 59.34
C ASN A 44 65.97 -10.75 60.76
N VAL A 45 66.72 -11.30 61.67
CA VAL A 45 66.87 -10.75 63.00
C VAL A 45 68.29 -10.15 63.10
N THR A 46 68.34 -8.85 63.32
CA THR A 46 69.64 -8.11 63.46
C THR A 46 69.82 -7.65 64.86
N LYS A 47 71.03 -7.76 65.38
CA LYS A 47 71.49 -7.19 66.64
C LYS A 47 72.78 -6.39 66.38
N ASP A 48 72.82 -5.14 66.80
CA ASP A 48 73.91 -4.22 66.59
C ASP A 48 74.37 -4.11 65.12
N GLY A 49 73.40 -4.15 64.15
CA GLY A 49 73.67 -4.08 62.73
C GLY A 49 74.14 -5.39 62.07
N LEU A 50 74.40 -6.44 62.85
CA LEU A 50 74.81 -7.76 62.37
C LEU A 50 73.63 -8.72 62.31
N ASN A 51 73.48 -9.47 61.18
CA ASN A 51 72.45 -10.48 61.05
C ASN A 51 72.73 -11.67 61.99
N VAL A 52 71.88 -11.85 63.03
CA VAL A 52 72.02 -12.89 64.05
C VAL A 52 71.27 -14.17 63.69
N GLY A 53 70.32 -14.05 62.76
CA GLY A 53 69.47 -15.19 62.31
C GLY A 53 68.27 -14.81 61.58
N TYR A 54 67.42 -15.79 61.33
CA TYR A 54 66.13 -15.63 60.61
C TYR A 54 64.97 -16.12 61.47
N LEU A 55 63.90 -15.35 61.51
CA LEU A 55 62.60 -15.78 62.04
C LEU A 55 61.69 -16.22 60.92
N ALA A 56 61.29 -17.48 60.93
CA ALA A 56 60.33 -17.99 59.98
C ALA A 56 59.03 -18.41 60.71
N ILE A 57 57.91 -17.81 60.33
CA ILE A 57 56.59 -18.16 60.88
C ILE A 57 55.83 -18.84 59.71
N THR A 58 55.37 -20.07 59.97
CA THR A 58 54.60 -20.84 59.01
C THR A 58 53.18 -21.04 59.57
N GLU A 59 52.18 -20.61 58.78
CA GLU A 59 50.78 -20.76 59.11
C GLU A 59 50.08 -21.67 58.06
N ASN A 60 49.03 -22.38 58.52
CA ASN A 60 48.18 -23.14 57.64
C ASN A 60 47.15 -22.18 57.04
N ALA A 61 47.22 -21.99 55.76
CA ALA A 61 46.37 -21.05 55.04
C ALA A 61 45.34 -21.78 54.10
N ASN A 62 44.89 -23.00 54.44
CA ASN A 62 43.94 -23.79 53.71
C ASN A 62 42.62 -23.03 53.56
N ASP A 63 42.20 -22.29 54.59
CA ASP A 63 40.91 -21.51 54.51
C ASP A 63 40.97 -20.41 53.45
N ILE A 64 42.12 -19.78 53.28
CA ILE A 64 42.35 -18.79 52.22
C ILE A 64 42.31 -19.45 50.87
N LYS A 65 42.92 -20.63 50.73
CA LYS A 65 42.92 -21.39 49.47
C LYS A 65 41.47 -21.81 49.09
N THR A 66 40.72 -22.38 50.05
CA THR A 66 39.32 -22.77 49.81
C THR A 66 38.48 -21.58 49.40
N ALA A 67 38.61 -20.43 50.07
CA ALA A 67 37.91 -19.22 49.72
C ALA A 67 38.28 -18.70 48.30
N ILE A 68 39.55 -18.80 47.90
CA ILE A 68 40.00 -18.45 46.54
C ILE A 68 39.39 -19.41 45.49
N ASP A 69 39.44 -20.71 45.76
CA ASP A 69 38.90 -21.74 44.82
C ASP A 69 37.37 -21.68 44.70
N GLU A 70 36.67 -21.43 45.82
CA GLU A 70 35.22 -21.17 45.79
C GLU A 70 34.88 -19.92 44.96
N ARG A 71 35.66 -18.84 45.15
CA ARG A 71 35.46 -17.60 44.40
C ARG A 71 35.73 -17.77 42.90
N LYS A 72 36.78 -18.51 42.53
CA LYS A 72 37.06 -18.90 41.14
C LYS A 72 35.94 -19.71 40.57
N ALA A 73 35.45 -20.73 41.29
CA ALA A 73 34.33 -21.57 40.86
C ALA A 73 33.05 -20.76 40.71
N PHE A 74 32.81 -19.80 41.61
CA PHE A 74 31.66 -18.87 41.48
C PHE A 74 31.79 -18.02 40.23
N VAL A 75 32.94 -17.39 39.95
CA VAL A 75 33.14 -16.57 38.75
C VAL A 75 32.96 -17.38 37.47
N VAL A 76 33.48 -18.62 37.40
CA VAL A 76 33.31 -19.49 36.25
C VAL A 76 31.84 -19.88 36.05
N ARG A 77 31.13 -20.26 37.14
CA ARG A 77 29.72 -20.58 37.07
C ARG A 77 28.87 -19.42 36.61
N THR A 78 29.12 -18.21 37.14
CA THR A 78 28.37 -17.01 36.69
C THR A 78 28.69 -16.65 35.25
N ALA A 79 29.95 -16.75 34.81
CA ALA A 79 30.32 -16.50 33.42
C ALA A 79 29.61 -17.47 32.44
N ILE A 80 29.53 -18.76 32.81
CA ILE A 80 28.79 -19.78 32.02
C ILE A 80 27.28 -19.43 31.99
N ALA A 81 26.71 -19.10 33.16
CA ALA A 81 25.29 -18.75 33.22
C ALA A 81 24.92 -17.53 32.38
N VAL A 82 25.75 -16.47 32.46
CA VAL A 82 25.57 -15.26 31.63
C VAL A 82 25.74 -15.58 30.13
N GLY A 83 26.75 -16.37 29.76
CA GLY A 83 26.94 -16.84 28.39
C GLY A 83 25.73 -17.59 27.86
N PHE A 84 25.13 -18.46 28.67
CA PHE A 84 23.94 -19.22 28.31
C PHE A 84 22.72 -18.30 28.13
N VAL A 85 22.52 -17.32 28.98
CA VAL A 85 21.45 -16.31 28.84
C VAL A 85 21.62 -15.51 27.55
N ILE A 86 22.83 -15.08 27.22
CA ILE A 86 23.13 -14.34 26.00
C ILE A 86 22.80 -15.20 24.75
N LEU A 87 23.16 -16.50 24.78
CA LEU A 87 22.86 -17.40 23.65
C LEU A 87 21.34 -17.59 23.45
N ILE A 88 20.59 -17.81 24.54
CA ILE A 88 19.14 -17.91 24.47
C ILE A 88 18.55 -16.59 23.94
N PHE A 89 18.95 -15.47 24.48
CA PHE A 89 18.46 -14.16 24.05
C PHE A 89 18.77 -13.90 22.56
N SER A 90 19.98 -14.20 22.12
CA SER A 90 20.38 -14.07 20.72
C SER A 90 19.55 -14.95 19.80
N PHE A 91 19.26 -16.20 20.23
CA PHE A 91 18.42 -17.12 19.47
C PHE A 91 16.97 -16.59 19.35
N VAL A 92 16.39 -16.14 20.46
CA VAL A 92 15.04 -15.55 20.50
C VAL A 92 14.98 -14.31 19.62
N LEU A 93 15.93 -13.39 19.79
CA LEU A 93 16.00 -12.16 18.98
C LEU A 93 16.10 -12.45 17.49
N SER A 94 16.96 -13.39 17.12
CA SER A 94 17.12 -13.80 15.71
C SER A 94 15.84 -14.38 15.13
N ARG A 95 15.15 -15.27 15.88
CA ARG A 95 13.98 -15.98 15.38
C ARG A 95 12.71 -15.12 15.36
N TYR A 96 12.50 -14.28 16.37
CA TYR A 96 11.25 -13.53 16.55
C TYR A 96 11.27 -12.13 15.96
N PHE A 97 12.45 -11.53 15.76
CA PHE A 97 12.60 -10.16 15.25
C PHE A 97 13.42 -10.09 13.96
N ILE A 98 14.65 -10.59 13.93
CA ILE A 98 15.56 -10.37 12.81
C ILE A 98 15.04 -11.06 11.53
N LYS A 99 14.71 -12.35 11.61
CA LYS A 99 14.19 -13.11 10.44
C LYS A 99 12.88 -12.53 9.89
N PRO A 100 11.85 -12.21 10.71
CA PRO A 100 10.65 -11.53 10.23
C PRO A 100 10.93 -10.22 9.51
N ILE A 101 11.81 -9.36 10.06
CA ILE A 101 12.19 -8.08 9.42
C ILE A 101 12.89 -8.33 8.08
N GLN A 102 13.81 -9.29 8.00
CA GLN A 102 14.47 -9.67 6.75
C GLN A 102 13.48 -10.16 5.70
N ASN A 103 12.44 -10.90 6.11
CA ASN A 103 11.37 -11.34 5.21
C ASN A 103 10.56 -10.16 4.67
N LEU A 104 10.25 -9.16 5.49
CA LEU A 104 9.58 -7.93 5.05
C LEU A 104 10.45 -7.15 4.07
N VAL A 105 11.74 -7.00 4.34
CA VAL A 105 12.68 -6.34 3.43
C VAL A 105 12.81 -7.09 2.11
N SER A 106 12.91 -8.41 2.13
CA SER A 106 12.96 -9.21 0.90
C SER A 106 11.66 -9.13 0.10
N TYR A 107 10.51 -9.04 0.77
CA TYR A 107 9.22 -8.82 0.10
C TYR A 107 9.18 -7.49 -0.65
N THR A 108 9.60 -6.38 -0.03
CA THR A 108 9.67 -5.10 -0.73
C THR A 108 10.60 -5.12 -1.94
N LYS A 109 11.70 -5.88 -1.86
CA LYS A 109 12.62 -6.06 -2.98
C LYS A 109 12.00 -6.86 -4.13
N ILE A 110 11.29 -7.94 -3.82
CA ILE A 110 10.56 -8.77 -4.81
C ILE A 110 9.51 -7.93 -5.56
N ILE A 111 8.78 -7.07 -4.84
CA ILE A 111 7.80 -6.15 -5.44
C ILE A 111 8.49 -5.19 -6.41
N LYS A 112 9.59 -4.57 -5.98
CA LYS A 112 10.37 -3.65 -6.83
C LYS A 112 10.88 -4.30 -8.12
N GLU A 113 11.25 -5.58 -8.05
CA GLU A 113 11.80 -6.34 -9.19
C GLU A 113 10.70 -6.98 -10.07
N LYS A 114 9.39 -6.71 -9.81
CA LYS A 114 8.24 -7.34 -10.51
C LYS A 114 8.30 -8.87 -10.56
N SER A 115 8.94 -9.50 -9.58
CA SER A 115 9.13 -10.95 -9.53
C SER A 115 7.92 -11.63 -8.92
N HIS A 116 7.38 -12.67 -9.58
CA HIS A 116 6.23 -13.47 -9.13
C HIS A 116 6.60 -14.51 -8.06
N LYS A 117 7.75 -14.39 -7.41
CA LYS A 117 8.14 -15.33 -6.35
C LYS A 117 7.21 -15.17 -5.14
N LYS A 118 6.62 -16.30 -4.69
CA LYS A 118 5.89 -16.35 -3.42
C LYS A 118 6.77 -15.81 -2.30
N SER A 119 6.35 -14.74 -1.68
CA SER A 119 7.06 -14.13 -0.57
C SER A 119 6.68 -14.84 0.73
N GLY A 120 7.64 -15.05 1.62
CA GLY A 120 7.41 -15.65 2.95
C GLY A 120 6.63 -14.76 3.92
N ILE A 121 5.84 -13.82 3.41
CA ILE A 121 5.02 -12.89 4.20
C ILE A 121 3.78 -13.57 4.80
N ASP A 122 3.31 -14.68 4.20
CA ASP A 122 2.10 -15.36 4.64
C ASP A 122 2.19 -15.81 6.11
N ASN A 123 3.37 -16.21 6.57
CA ASN A 123 3.61 -16.56 7.97
C ASN A 123 3.58 -15.37 8.94
N LEU A 124 3.72 -14.14 8.44
CA LEU A 124 3.70 -12.93 9.25
C LEU A 124 2.29 -12.37 9.43
N LYS A 125 1.38 -12.65 8.51
CA LYS A 125 -0.03 -12.19 8.55
C LYS A 125 -0.80 -12.71 9.74
N ASN A 126 -0.45 -13.91 10.22
CA ASN A 126 -1.12 -14.57 11.34
C ASN A 126 -0.61 -14.09 12.71
N ARG A 127 0.33 -13.13 12.75
CA ARG A 127 0.80 -12.51 14.00
C ARG A 127 -0.18 -11.45 14.48
N ASN A 128 -0.37 -11.39 15.80
CA ASN A 128 -1.23 -10.41 16.44
C ASN A 128 -0.42 -9.26 17.10
N ASP A 129 0.82 -9.05 16.65
CA ASP A 129 1.71 -7.99 17.12
C ASP A 129 1.92 -6.91 16.04
N GLU A 130 2.76 -5.92 16.35
CA GLU A 130 3.09 -4.79 15.47
C GLU A 130 3.70 -5.23 14.14
N LEU A 131 4.46 -6.34 14.12
CA LEU A 131 5.02 -6.90 12.89
C LEU A 131 3.93 -7.53 12.01
N GLY A 132 2.90 -8.12 12.61
CA GLY A 132 1.74 -8.62 11.89
C GLY A 132 0.92 -7.49 11.27
N LEU A 133 0.69 -6.41 12.04
CA LEU A 133 0.01 -5.21 11.55
C LEU A 133 0.78 -4.56 10.39
N LEU A 134 2.09 -4.40 10.54
CA LEU A 134 2.96 -3.86 9.51
C LEU A 134 2.94 -4.72 8.23
N SER A 135 2.94 -6.05 8.38
CA SER A 135 2.86 -6.99 7.26
C SER A 135 1.57 -6.82 6.47
N LYS A 136 0.41 -6.72 7.17
CA LYS A 136 -0.90 -6.49 6.54
C LYS A 136 -0.95 -5.14 5.81
N SER A 137 -0.52 -4.07 6.49
CA SER A 137 -0.51 -2.72 5.90
C SER A 137 0.38 -2.64 4.65
N LEU A 138 1.53 -3.31 4.67
CA LEU A 138 2.44 -3.37 3.52
C LEU A 138 1.82 -4.15 2.35
N GLU A 139 1.11 -5.24 2.64
CA GLU A 139 0.39 -6.01 1.62
C GLU A 139 -0.75 -5.21 1.01
N ASP A 140 -1.57 -4.55 1.84
CA ASP A 140 -2.69 -3.73 1.38
C ASP A 140 -2.19 -2.60 0.48
N MET A 141 -1.12 -1.91 0.89
CA MET A 141 -0.47 -0.87 0.07
C MET A 141 0.06 -1.44 -1.25
N THR A 142 0.64 -2.63 -1.22
CA THR A 142 1.18 -3.28 -2.43
C THR A 142 0.07 -3.68 -3.39
N ASN A 143 -1.00 -4.27 -2.87
CA ASN A 143 -2.16 -4.67 -3.66
C ASN A 143 -2.83 -3.44 -4.31
N GLU A 144 -2.94 -2.36 -3.56
CA GLU A 144 -3.47 -1.09 -4.07
C GLU A 144 -2.57 -0.51 -5.17
N LEU A 145 -1.25 -0.51 -4.97
CA LEU A 145 -0.30 -0.07 -5.99
C LEU A 145 -0.38 -0.93 -7.26
N GLN A 146 -0.45 -2.25 -7.12
CA GLN A 146 -0.58 -3.16 -8.26
C GLN A 146 -1.88 -2.94 -9.02
N LYS A 147 -3.00 -2.72 -8.33
CA LYS A 147 -4.28 -2.36 -8.95
C LYS A 147 -4.17 -1.07 -9.75
N ARG A 148 -3.54 -0.03 -9.21
CA ARG A 148 -3.33 1.25 -9.89
C ARG A 148 -2.44 1.10 -11.12
N VAL A 149 -1.35 0.35 -11.03
CA VAL A 149 -0.45 0.07 -12.17
C VAL A 149 -1.20 -0.69 -13.27
N ALA A 150 -1.89 -1.78 -12.92
CA ALA A 150 -2.68 -2.55 -13.89
C ALA A 150 -3.79 -1.70 -14.55
N HIS A 151 -4.43 -0.82 -13.75
CA HIS A 151 -5.42 0.11 -14.27
C HIS A 151 -4.80 1.08 -15.28
N ALA A 152 -3.63 1.65 -14.98
CA ALA A 152 -2.92 2.56 -15.87
C ALA A 152 -2.40 1.87 -17.14
N GLU A 153 -1.88 0.64 -17.03
CA GLU A 153 -1.42 -0.17 -18.18
C GLU A 153 -2.58 -0.51 -19.13
N ASN A 154 -3.71 -1.02 -18.59
CA ASN A 154 -4.90 -1.32 -19.38
C ASN A 154 -5.44 -0.07 -20.07
N PHE A 155 -5.48 1.04 -19.33
CA PHE A 155 -5.97 2.30 -19.84
C PHE A 155 -5.09 2.86 -20.96
N SER A 156 -3.76 2.79 -20.81
CA SER A 156 -2.82 3.19 -21.87
C SER A 156 -2.99 2.34 -23.13
N THR A 157 -3.21 1.03 -22.95
CA THR A 157 -3.42 0.09 -24.05
C THR A 157 -4.71 0.42 -24.81
N ASP A 158 -5.82 0.65 -24.08
CA ASP A 158 -7.11 1.03 -24.66
C ASP A 158 -7.00 2.34 -25.46
N LEU A 159 -6.32 3.36 -24.90
CA LEU A 159 -6.10 4.65 -25.57
C LEU A 159 -5.32 4.49 -26.87
N VAL A 160 -4.22 3.71 -26.86
CA VAL A 160 -3.42 3.45 -28.05
C VAL A 160 -4.27 2.80 -29.16
N HIS A 161 -5.14 1.86 -28.80
CA HIS A 161 -6.04 1.23 -29.76
C HIS A 161 -7.06 2.23 -30.33
N GLU A 162 -7.64 3.07 -29.48
CA GLU A 162 -8.65 4.06 -29.90
C GLU A 162 -8.06 5.23 -30.72
N ILE A 163 -6.78 5.57 -30.53
CA ILE A 163 -6.09 6.55 -31.39
C ILE A 163 -5.65 5.90 -32.70
N ARG A 164 -5.24 4.63 -32.70
CA ARG A 164 -4.78 3.93 -33.91
C ARG A 164 -5.88 3.85 -34.99
N ASN A 165 -7.12 3.65 -34.57
CA ASN A 165 -8.25 3.51 -35.50
C ASN A 165 -8.48 4.77 -36.36
N PRO A 166 -8.68 5.98 -35.78
CA PRO A 166 -8.82 7.19 -36.59
C PRO A 166 -7.55 7.52 -37.37
N LEU A 167 -6.34 7.24 -36.84
CA LEU A 167 -5.10 7.42 -37.61
C LEU A 167 -5.04 6.54 -38.84
N ALA A 168 -5.49 5.29 -38.78
CA ALA A 168 -5.59 4.42 -39.94
C ALA A 168 -6.58 4.94 -40.97
N SER A 169 -7.74 5.44 -40.52
CA SER A 169 -8.74 6.07 -41.35
C SER A 169 -8.23 7.35 -42.04
N LEU A 170 -7.56 8.24 -41.26
CA LEU A 170 -6.90 9.43 -41.77
C LEU A 170 -5.88 9.09 -42.88
N LYS A 171 -5.04 8.06 -42.64
CA LYS A 171 -4.05 7.61 -43.62
C LYS A 171 -4.71 7.16 -44.91
N SER A 172 -5.70 6.26 -44.80
CA SER A 172 -6.44 5.75 -45.98
C SER A 172 -7.19 6.87 -46.75
N ALA A 173 -7.86 7.76 -46.02
CA ALA A 173 -8.54 8.90 -46.66
C ALA A 173 -7.57 9.85 -47.34
N SER A 174 -6.39 10.08 -46.78
CA SER A 174 -5.31 10.90 -47.37
C SER A 174 -4.73 10.27 -48.64
N GLU A 175 -4.51 8.96 -48.66
CA GLU A 175 -4.02 8.21 -49.82
C GLU A 175 -5.06 8.29 -50.98
N ILE A 176 -6.32 8.03 -50.70
CA ILE A 176 -7.41 8.10 -51.70
C ILE A 176 -7.58 9.56 -52.21
N LEU A 177 -7.39 10.56 -51.35
CA LEU A 177 -7.56 11.97 -51.70
C LEU A 177 -6.53 12.42 -52.76
N GLN A 178 -5.34 11.82 -52.77
CA GLN A 178 -4.28 12.11 -53.75
C GLN A 178 -4.65 11.64 -55.16
N ASP A 179 -5.37 10.52 -55.28
CA ASP A 179 -5.71 9.88 -56.53
C ASP A 179 -7.14 10.26 -57.04
N THR A 180 -7.91 10.98 -56.22
CA THR A 180 -9.30 11.30 -56.53
C THR A 180 -9.44 12.68 -57.23
N ASN A 181 -9.97 12.69 -58.45
CA ASN A 181 -10.30 13.91 -59.20
C ASN A 181 -11.78 14.34 -59.06
N ASN A 182 -12.62 13.52 -58.46
CA ASN A 182 -14.04 13.81 -58.30
C ASN A 182 -14.26 14.77 -57.13
N SER A 183 -14.87 15.92 -57.37
CA SER A 183 -15.16 16.97 -56.39
C SER A 183 -15.98 16.48 -55.19
N ASP A 184 -17.04 15.69 -55.42
CA ASP A 184 -17.90 15.21 -54.37
C ASP A 184 -17.23 14.18 -53.48
N GLN A 185 -16.39 13.32 -54.06
CA GLN A 185 -15.57 12.36 -53.31
C GLN A 185 -14.52 13.07 -52.49
N ARG A 186 -13.85 14.09 -53.05
CA ARG A 186 -12.88 14.91 -52.28
C ARG A 186 -13.51 15.57 -51.07
N LEU A 187 -14.70 16.10 -51.21
CA LEU A 187 -15.44 16.76 -50.13
C LEU A 187 -15.82 15.77 -49.03
N LYS A 188 -16.25 14.55 -49.39
CA LYS A 188 -16.50 13.46 -48.44
C LYS A 188 -15.24 13.04 -47.68
N LEU A 189 -14.09 12.89 -48.37
CA LEU A 189 -12.81 12.53 -47.76
C LEU A 189 -12.31 13.60 -46.80
N LEU A 190 -12.41 14.88 -47.18
CA LEU A 190 -12.11 16.00 -46.28
C LEU A 190 -12.95 16.02 -45.01
N ASN A 191 -14.25 15.69 -45.14
CA ASN A 191 -15.11 15.58 -43.98
C ASN A 191 -14.69 14.43 -43.05
N ILE A 192 -14.27 13.28 -43.60
CA ILE A 192 -13.75 12.16 -42.81
C ILE A 192 -12.47 12.58 -42.08
N LEU A 193 -11.54 13.24 -42.79
CA LEU A 193 -10.29 13.73 -42.17
C LEU A 193 -10.59 14.68 -41.02
N ASN A 194 -11.43 15.69 -41.22
CA ASN A 194 -11.81 16.63 -40.16
C ASN A 194 -12.49 15.94 -38.97
N HIS A 195 -13.38 15.01 -39.24
CA HIS A 195 -14.06 14.24 -38.20
C HIS A 195 -13.07 13.42 -37.37
N ASP A 196 -12.14 12.71 -37.99
CA ASP A 196 -11.16 11.88 -37.29
C ASP A 196 -10.16 12.71 -36.50
N VAL A 197 -9.74 13.89 -36.99
CA VAL A 197 -8.93 14.85 -36.22
C VAL A 197 -9.68 15.30 -34.96
N GLN A 198 -10.91 15.75 -35.09
CA GLN A 198 -11.74 16.17 -33.95
C GLN A 198 -11.97 15.04 -32.95
N ARG A 199 -12.06 13.80 -33.43
CA ARG A 199 -12.18 12.62 -32.57
C ARG A 199 -10.90 12.43 -31.74
N ILE A 200 -9.72 12.52 -32.35
CA ILE A 200 -8.44 12.42 -31.65
C ILE A 200 -8.28 13.54 -30.60
N GLU A 201 -8.60 14.78 -30.98
CA GLU A 201 -8.54 15.91 -30.05
C GLU A 201 -9.41 15.68 -28.80
N ARG A 202 -10.64 15.17 -29.01
CA ARG A 202 -11.54 14.84 -27.89
C ARG A 202 -10.99 13.70 -27.03
N LEU A 203 -10.51 12.62 -27.65
CA LEU A 203 -9.92 11.50 -26.91
C LEU A 203 -8.77 11.98 -26.01
N ILE A 204 -7.90 12.87 -26.50
CA ILE A 204 -6.79 13.42 -25.75
C ILE A 204 -7.29 14.32 -24.61
N THR A 205 -8.29 15.17 -24.89
CA THR A 205 -8.87 16.10 -23.91
C THR A 205 -9.55 15.34 -22.76
N ASP A 206 -10.41 14.38 -23.11
CA ASP A 206 -11.13 13.57 -22.14
C ASP A 206 -10.18 12.69 -21.33
N TYR A 207 -9.13 12.19 -21.97
CA TYR A 207 -8.04 11.48 -21.30
C TYR A 207 -7.32 12.36 -20.26
N SER A 208 -6.95 13.56 -20.68
CA SER A 208 -6.26 14.51 -19.80
C SER A 208 -7.14 14.90 -18.60
N GLN A 209 -8.43 15.09 -18.84
CA GLN A 209 -9.39 15.41 -17.79
C GLN A 209 -9.55 14.25 -16.82
N MET A 210 -9.69 13.03 -17.31
CA MET A 210 -9.80 11.84 -16.47
C MET A 210 -8.58 11.65 -15.57
N LEU A 211 -7.34 11.86 -16.08
CA LEU A 211 -6.13 11.79 -15.26
C LEU A 211 -6.12 12.87 -14.16
N LYS A 212 -6.55 14.10 -14.47
CA LYS A 212 -6.68 15.17 -13.49
C LYS A 212 -7.70 14.80 -12.41
N ASP A 213 -8.81 14.23 -12.81
CA ASP A 213 -9.86 13.77 -11.90
C ASP A 213 -9.36 12.65 -10.97
N GLU A 214 -8.61 11.68 -11.48
CA GLU A 214 -8.02 10.60 -10.68
C GLU A 214 -7.04 11.13 -9.62
N VAL A 215 -6.20 12.11 -9.98
CA VAL A 215 -5.29 12.79 -9.04
C VAL A 215 -6.07 13.61 -8.01
N ALA A 216 -7.12 14.31 -8.42
CA ALA A 216 -7.96 15.08 -7.51
C ALA A 216 -8.70 14.18 -6.52
N LEU A 217 -9.25 13.05 -6.98
CA LEU A 217 -9.91 12.04 -6.16
C LEU A 217 -9.02 11.52 -5.03
N SER A 218 -7.72 11.39 -5.26
CA SER A 218 -6.78 10.93 -4.22
C SER A 218 -6.59 11.94 -3.08
N LYS A 219 -6.99 13.20 -3.25
CA LYS A 219 -6.85 14.30 -2.28
C LYS A 219 -8.17 14.71 -1.63
N GLU A 220 -9.29 14.43 -2.28
CA GLU A 220 -10.62 14.79 -1.80
C GLU A 220 -11.07 13.83 -0.68
N LYS A 221 -11.69 14.40 0.38
CA LYS A 221 -12.19 13.60 1.50
C LYS A 221 -13.69 13.40 1.36
N MET A 222 -14.13 12.17 1.55
CA MET A 222 -15.54 11.83 1.70
C MET A 222 -16.13 12.53 2.92
N LYS A 223 -17.33 13.09 2.78
CA LYS A 223 -18.10 13.70 3.87
C LYS A 223 -19.57 13.33 3.73
N LYS A 224 -20.35 13.45 4.81
CA LYS A 224 -21.81 13.32 4.72
C LYS A 224 -22.35 14.47 3.89
N ILE A 225 -23.03 14.14 2.78
CA ILE A 225 -23.64 15.12 1.85
C ILE A 225 -25.07 14.71 1.55
N ASN A 226 -25.97 15.69 1.39
CA ASN A 226 -27.30 15.45 0.84
C ASN A 226 -27.23 15.63 -0.68
N ILE A 227 -27.55 14.56 -1.45
CA ILE A 227 -27.40 14.58 -2.90
C ILE A 227 -28.59 15.22 -3.63
N GLU A 228 -29.74 15.39 -2.98
CA GLU A 228 -30.94 15.97 -3.59
C GLU A 228 -30.68 17.38 -4.16
N PRO A 229 -30.19 18.38 -3.37
CA PRO A 229 -29.99 19.73 -3.89
C PRO A 229 -28.94 19.78 -5.01
N ILE A 230 -27.96 18.87 -4.99
CA ILE A 230 -26.94 18.76 -6.03
C ILE A 230 -27.59 18.29 -7.34
N ILE A 231 -28.40 17.22 -7.28
CA ILE A 231 -29.10 16.69 -8.46
C ILE A 231 -30.06 17.72 -9.02
N GLN A 232 -30.82 18.40 -8.17
CA GLN A 232 -31.77 19.43 -8.59
C GLN A 232 -31.07 20.59 -9.27
N SER A 233 -29.96 21.09 -8.73
CA SER A 233 -29.16 22.15 -9.36
C SER A 233 -28.71 21.77 -10.76
N VAL A 234 -28.17 20.56 -10.94
CA VAL A 234 -27.74 20.09 -12.27
C VAL A 234 -28.93 19.97 -13.24
N VAL A 235 -30.07 19.46 -12.77
CA VAL A 235 -31.28 19.37 -13.59
C VAL A 235 -31.76 20.74 -14.04
N ASP A 236 -31.77 21.74 -13.17
CA ASP A 236 -32.19 23.10 -13.48
C ASP A 236 -31.25 23.78 -14.48
N ASP A 237 -29.94 23.60 -14.33
CA ASP A 237 -28.94 24.09 -15.28
C ASP A 237 -29.14 23.50 -16.68
N TYR A 238 -29.33 22.19 -16.76
CA TYR A 238 -29.55 21.49 -18.02
C TYR A 238 -30.88 21.86 -18.66
N ASN A 239 -31.94 22.04 -17.88
CA ASN A 239 -33.22 22.52 -18.38
C ASN A 239 -33.10 23.92 -19.00
N SER A 240 -32.35 24.83 -18.37
CA SER A 240 -32.15 26.18 -18.89
C SER A 240 -31.49 26.19 -20.27
N ILE A 241 -30.57 25.26 -20.52
CA ILE A 241 -29.79 25.17 -21.76
C ILE A 241 -30.56 24.40 -22.86
N TYR A 242 -31.07 23.22 -22.53
CA TYR A 242 -31.55 22.26 -23.53
C TYR A 242 -33.03 22.41 -23.88
N LYS A 243 -33.82 23.05 -23.02
CA LYS A 243 -35.19 23.47 -23.37
C LYS A 243 -35.19 24.40 -24.59
N VAL A 244 -34.20 25.29 -24.69
CA VAL A 244 -34.06 26.22 -25.82
C VAL A 244 -33.42 25.55 -27.02
N LYS A 245 -32.36 24.73 -26.81
CA LYS A 245 -31.60 24.14 -27.92
C LYS A 245 -32.31 22.99 -28.64
N LYS A 246 -32.98 22.12 -27.89
CA LYS A 246 -33.56 20.87 -28.40
C LYS A 246 -35.00 20.65 -28.02
N ASP A 247 -35.64 21.58 -27.33
CA ASP A 247 -37.01 21.44 -26.79
C ASP A 247 -37.16 20.17 -25.90
N ILE A 248 -36.05 19.75 -25.23
CA ILE A 248 -36.05 18.62 -24.30
C ILE A 248 -36.41 19.14 -22.91
N LYS A 249 -37.34 18.43 -22.24
CA LYS A 249 -37.76 18.72 -20.87
C LYS A 249 -37.21 17.67 -19.91
N ILE A 250 -36.47 18.08 -18.88
CA ILE A 250 -35.98 17.22 -17.83
C ILE A 250 -36.85 17.40 -16.59
N ASN A 251 -37.58 16.36 -16.20
CA ASN A 251 -38.41 16.37 -15.00
C ASN A 251 -37.66 15.77 -13.84
N TYR A 252 -37.66 16.48 -12.72
CA TYR A 252 -37.14 15.96 -11.43
C TYR A 252 -38.34 15.43 -10.62
N GLU A 253 -38.20 14.25 -10.04
CA GLU A 253 -39.20 13.58 -9.22
C GLU A 253 -38.51 12.98 -7.98
N ASP A 254 -39.10 13.16 -6.80
CA ASP A 254 -38.66 12.57 -5.56
C ASP A 254 -39.78 11.77 -4.87
N ASP A 255 -39.42 10.96 -3.87
CA ASP A 255 -40.38 10.19 -3.06
C ASP A 255 -40.88 10.94 -1.82
N GLY A 256 -40.65 12.25 -1.74
CA GLY A 256 -41.11 13.13 -0.64
C GLY A 256 -40.34 12.96 0.67
N LYS A 257 -39.22 12.25 0.69
CA LYS A 257 -38.35 12.15 1.84
C LYS A 257 -37.40 13.34 1.90
N LYS A 258 -37.11 13.84 3.12
CA LYS A 258 -36.38 15.10 3.30
C LYS A 258 -34.85 14.97 3.29
N GLU A 259 -34.28 13.77 3.36
CA GLU A 259 -32.84 13.61 3.52
C GLU A 259 -32.29 12.43 2.73
N TYR A 260 -31.54 12.71 1.65
CA TYR A 260 -30.87 11.73 0.81
C TYR A 260 -29.35 11.81 1.06
N SER A 261 -28.94 11.48 2.30
CA SER A 261 -27.54 11.63 2.73
C SER A 261 -26.69 10.39 2.44
N ILE A 262 -25.54 10.61 1.80
CA ILE A 262 -24.50 9.61 1.54
C ILE A 262 -23.15 10.08 2.05
N ASN A 263 -22.21 9.16 2.18
CA ASN A 263 -20.79 9.51 2.31
C ASN A 263 -20.22 9.76 0.92
N GLY A 264 -19.86 11.02 0.61
CA GLY A 264 -19.50 11.35 -0.76
C GLY A 264 -18.78 12.69 -0.95
N ILE A 265 -18.56 13.02 -2.20
CA ILE A 265 -17.88 14.23 -2.66
C ILE A 265 -18.82 14.97 -3.62
N GLU A 266 -19.23 16.19 -3.25
CA GLU A 266 -20.26 16.98 -3.98
C GLU A 266 -19.96 17.10 -5.46
N ASN A 267 -18.80 17.58 -5.85
CA ASN A 267 -18.41 17.78 -7.25
C ASN A 267 -18.44 16.49 -8.07
N ARG A 268 -18.25 15.33 -7.41
CA ARG A 268 -18.28 14.03 -8.09
C ARG A 268 -19.68 13.54 -8.32
N ILE A 269 -20.61 13.82 -7.40
CA ILE A 269 -22.05 13.59 -7.63
C ILE A 269 -22.54 14.46 -8.78
N GLU A 270 -22.21 15.75 -8.76
CA GLU A 270 -22.52 16.68 -9.87
C GLU A 270 -22.02 16.15 -11.21
N GLN A 271 -20.74 15.73 -11.29
CA GLN A 271 -20.12 15.16 -12.48
C GLN A 271 -20.82 13.88 -12.96
N MET A 272 -21.23 12.98 -12.02
CA MET A 272 -21.99 11.78 -12.37
C MET A 272 -23.32 12.12 -13.05
N ILE A 273 -24.09 13.02 -12.45
CA ILE A 273 -25.40 13.39 -12.96
C ILE A 273 -25.26 14.12 -14.30
N ALA A 274 -24.31 15.04 -14.43
CA ALA A 274 -24.02 15.73 -15.70
C ALA A 274 -23.71 14.73 -16.83
N ASN A 275 -22.80 13.78 -16.61
CA ASN A 275 -22.45 12.75 -17.60
C ASN A 275 -23.65 11.87 -17.99
N LEU A 276 -24.53 11.55 -17.04
CA LEU A 276 -25.73 10.77 -17.31
C LEU A 276 -26.74 11.57 -18.12
N LEU A 277 -26.95 12.86 -17.80
CA LEU A 277 -27.82 13.75 -18.53
C LEU A 277 -27.32 14.02 -19.96
N ASP A 278 -26.02 14.29 -20.13
CA ASP A 278 -25.40 14.44 -21.46
C ASP A 278 -25.65 13.22 -22.35
N ASN A 279 -25.51 12.04 -21.78
CA ASN A 279 -25.78 10.80 -22.47
C ASN A 279 -27.27 10.71 -22.86
N SER A 280 -28.19 10.92 -21.91
CA SER A 280 -29.63 10.84 -22.14
C SER A 280 -30.10 11.88 -23.18
N ILE A 281 -29.65 13.13 -23.11
CA ILE A 281 -29.96 14.20 -24.06
C ILE A 281 -29.46 13.88 -25.46
N SER A 282 -28.32 13.22 -25.56
CA SER A 282 -27.72 12.88 -26.85
C SER A 282 -28.51 11.80 -27.61
N PHE A 283 -29.20 10.91 -26.89
CA PHE A 283 -30.07 9.86 -27.47
C PHE A 283 -31.54 10.24 -27.58
N THR A 284 -31.97 11.29 -26.88
CA THR A 284 -33.35 11.77 -26.91
C THR A 284 -33.58 12.67 -28.12
N GLU A 285 -34.67 12.41 -28.86
CA GLU A 285 -35.09 13.21 -30.00
C GLU A 285 -35.61 14.60 -29.54
N LYS A 286 -35.68 15.54 -30.46
CA LYS A 286 -36.24 16.87 -30.20
C LYS A 286 -37.69 16.75 -29.71
N GLY A 287 -38.04 17.45 -28.62
CA GLY A 287 -39.37 17.39 -27.99
C GLY A 287 -39.53 16.22 -26.99
N GLY A 288 -38.54 15.36 -26.84
CA GLY A 288 -38.59 14.23 -25.90
C GLY A 288 -38.43 14.65 -24.45
N LYS A 289 -38.67 13.69 -23.53
CA LYS A 289 -38.62 13.90 -22.09
C LYS A 289 -37.54 13.03 -21.46
N ILE A 290 -36.91 13.57 -20.40
CA ILE A 290 -36.00 12.83 -19.51
C ILE A 290 -36.54 12.97 -18.08
N ILE A 291 -36.56 11.89 -17.32
CA ILE A 291 -37.01 11.87 -15.94
C ILE A 291 -35.81 11.52 -15.06
N VAL A 292 -35.56 12.34 -14.06
CA VAL A 292 -34.60 12.10 -12.98
C VAL A 292 -35.38 11.83 -11.72
N ASN A 293 -35.38 10.58 -11.27
CA ASN A 293 -36.13 10.16 -10.08
C ASN A 293 -35.16 9.79 -8.95
N ILE A 294 -35.40 10.30 -7.74
CA ILE A 294 -34.67 9.94 -6.53
C ILE A 294 -35.63 9.29 -5.52
N SER A 295 -35.17 8.22 -4.89
CA SER A 295 -35.96 7.50 -3.89
C SER A 295 -35.08 6.78 -2.88
N ILE A 296 -35.64 6.49 -1.68
CA ILE A 296 -35.01 5.65 -0.67
C ILE A 296 -35.76 4.35 -0.56
N SER A 297 -35.07 3.25 -0.83
CA SER A 297 -35.61 1.90 -0.67
C SER A 297 -35.72 1.50 0.82
N SER A 298 -36.59 0.51 1.13
CA SER A 298 -36.73 -0.10 2.45
C SER A 298 -35.41 -0.66 3.03
N ASN A 299 -34.44 -0.99 2.17
CA ASN A 299 -33.12 -1.48 2.54
C ASN A 299 -32.09 -0.37 2.81
N ARG A 300 -32.54 0.87 3.10
CA ARG A 300 -31.68 2.04 3.33
C ARG A 300 -30.69 2.31 2.19
N LYS A 301 -31.15 2.15 0.93
CA LYS A 301 -30.40 2.53 -0.24
C LYS A 301 -31.05 3.72 -0.90
N ILE A 302 -30.28 4.73 -1.20
CA ILE A 302 -30.68 5.85 -2.03
C ILE A 302 -30.48 5.44 -3.47
N THR A 303 -31.52 5.53 -4.28
CA THR A 303 -31.52 5.17 -5.69
C THR A 303 -31.86 6.38 -6.53
N VAL A 304 -31.01 6.69 -7.51
CA VAL A 304 -31.27 7.70 -8.53
C VAL A 304 -31.45 7.01 -9.86
N LYS A 305 -32.57 7.28 -10.54
CA LYS A 305 -32.88 6.74 -11.87
C LYS A 305 -32.95 7.87 -12.88
N ILE A 306 -32.26 7.70 -14.00
CA ILE A 306 -32.35 8.59 -15.15
C ILE A 306 -32.99 7.79 -16.27
N ILE A 307 -34.14 8.27 -16.74
CA ILE A 307 -35.01 7.59 -17.69
C ILE A 307 -35.16 8.50 -18.92
N ASP A 308 -34.74 8.04 -20.08
CA ASP A 308 -34.89 8.77 -21.33
C ASP A 308 -35.90 8.14 -22.27
N GLU A 309 -36.26 8.88 -23.31
CA GLU A 309 -37.16 8.45 -24.41
C GLU A 309 -36.39 8.17 -25.71
N GLY A 310 -35.09 7.83 -25.59
CA GLY A 310 -34.24 7.48 -26.72
C GLY A 310 -34.55 6.10 -27.31
N GLN A 311 -33.63 5.62 -28.13
CA GLN A 311 -33.81 4.30 -28.78
C GLN A 311 -33.59 3.10 -27.86
N GLY A 312 -33.08 3.34 -26.62
CA GLY A 312 -32.68 2.29 -25.69
C GLY A 312 -31.35 1.62 -26.06
N PHE A 313 -31.00 0.57 -25.31
CA PHE A 313 -29.80 -0.21 -25.55
C PHE A 313 -30.07 -1.36 -26.51
N LYS A 314 -29.25 -1.51 -27.54
CA LYS A 314 -29.31 -2.63 -28.50
C LYS A 314 -28.66 -3.90 -27.94
N GLU A 315 -27.76 -3.73 -26.97
CA GLU A 315 -27.01 -4.82 -26.36
C GLU A 315 -27.90 -5.63 -25.41
N LYS A 316 -27.84 -6.97 -25.52
CA LYS A 316 -28.45 -7.87 -24.53
C LYS A 316 -27.77 -7.78 -23.17
N ASP A 317 -26.43 -7.65 -23.17
CA ASP A 317 -25.62 -7.45 -21.97
C ASP A 317 -25.29 -5.97 -21.80
N THR A 318 -26.13 -5.28 -21.06
CA THR A 318 -25.97 -3.84 -20.78
C THR A 318 -24.73 -3.50 -19.96
N SER A 319 -24.04 -4.47 -19.35
CA SER A 319 -22.77 -4.21 -18.64
C SER A 319 -21.67 -3.69 -19.57
N LYS A 320 -21.74 -3.99 -20.85
CA LYS A 320 -20.76 -3.57 -21.86
C LYS A 320 -20.75 -2.07 -22.10
N ILE A 321 -21.87 -1.37 -21.90
CA ILE A 321 -21.94 0.09 -22.12
C ILE A 321 -21.07 0.89 -21.16
N PHE A 322 -20.70 0.31 -20.01
CA PHE A 322 -19.81 0.91 -19.03
C PHE A 322 -18.32 0.65 -19.30
N ARG A 323 -18.01 -0.06 -20.39
CA ARG A 323 -16.60 -0.22 -20.82
C ARG A 323 -16.10 1.10 -21.40
N ARG A 324 -14.81 1.33 -21.26
CA ARG A 324 -14.13 2.50 -21.83
C ARG A 324 -14.28 2.51 -23.34
N PHE A 325 -14.45 3.70 -23.91
CA PHE A 325 -14.54 3.94 -25.36
C PHE A 325 -15.68 3.18 -26.04
N TYR A 326 -16.61 2.62 -25.26
CA TYR A 326 -17.77 1.97 -25.84
C TYR A 326 -18.73 3.03 -26.40
N SER A 327 -19.03 2.93 -27.69
CA SER A 327 -20.02 3.76 -28.37
C SER A 327 -20.80 2.89 -29.36
N ASN A 328 -22.12 2.97 -29.34
CA ASN A 328 -23.03 2.31 -30.30
C ASN A 328 -23.84 3.35 -31.07
N ARG A 329 -23.15 4.28 -31.76
CA ARG A 329 -23.75 5.37 -32.55
C ARG A 329 -23.20 5.38 -33.96
N PRO A 330 -23.75 4.59 -34.89
CA PRO A 330 -23.22 4.50 -36.25
C PRO A 330 -23.27 5.84 -37.01
N ASP A 331 -24.29 6.67 -36.78
CA ASP A 331 -24.52 7.93 -37.51
C ASP A 331 -23.78 9.14 -36.87
N LYS A 332 -23.29 8.98 -35.65
CA LYS A 332 -22.59 10.02 -34.86
C LYS A 332 -21.31 9.47 -34.20
N PHE A 333 -20.73 8.51 -34.86
CA PHE A 333 -19.49 7.91 -34.40
C PHE A 333 -18.40 8.99 -34.34
N GLY A 334 -17.91 9.28 -33.15
CA GLY A 334 -16.86 10.28 -32.89
C GLY A 334 -17.35 11.59 -32.26
N GLU A 335 -18.66 11.86 -32.12
CA GLU A 335 -19.13 13.04 -31.36
C GLU A 335 -18.94 12.92 -29.86
N HIS A 336 -18.73 11.70 -29.31
CA HIS A 336 -18.50 11.41 -27.90
C HIS A 336 -17.36 10.40 -27.76
N SER A 337 -16.53 10.58 -26.74
CA SER A 337 -15.35 9.71 -26.50
C SER A 337 -15.68 8.28 -26.05
N GLY A 338 -16.93 8.04 -25.57
CA GLY A 338 -17.30 6.76 -24.96
C GLY A 338 -16.74 6.58 -23.53
N LEU A 339 -16.23 7.63 -22.91
CA LEU A 339 -15.71 7.60 -21.55
C LEU A 339 -16.75 7.99 -20.50
N GLY A 340 -17.78 8.76 -20.81
CA GLY A 340 -18.72 9.32 -19.85
C GLY A 340 -19.37 8.29 -18.93
N LEU A 341 -19.92 7.19 -19.48
CA LEU A 341 -20.53 6.12 -18.68
C LEU A 341 -19.49 5.31 -17.87
N ASN A 342 -18.27 5.18 -18.36
CA ASN A 342 -17.19 4.56 -17.60
C ASN A 342 -16.77 5.44 -16.41
N ILE A 343 -16.68 6.76 -16.60
CA ILE A 343 -16.44 7.72 -15.52
C ILE A 343 -17.53 7.61 -14.45
N VAL A 344 -18.81 7.59 -14.86
CA VAL A 344 -19.94 7.40 -13.93
C VAL A 344 -19.78 6.12 -13.12
N LYS A 345 -19.48 4.99 -13.77
CA LYS A 345 -19.27 3.72 -13.09
C LYS A 345 -18.17 3.81 -12.04
N ASN A 346 -17.01 4.35 -12.39
CA ASN A 346 -15.90 4.50 -11.46
C ASN A 346 -16.25 5.41 -10.27
N LEU A 347 -16.94 6.51 -10.52
CA LEU A 347 -17.39 7.42 -9.46
C LEU A 347 -18.46 6.77 -8.56
N VAL A 348 -19.38 5.99 -9.11
CA VAL A 348 -20.38 5.24 -8.34
C VAL A 348 -19.69 4.20 -7.45
N GLU A 349 -18.74 3.43 -7.99
CA GLU A 349 -17.96 2.45 -7.25
C GLU A 349 -17.10 3.11 -6.14
N LEU A 350 -16.55 4.30 -6.40
CA LEU A 350 -15.83 5.09 -5.39
C LEU A 350 -16.72 5.45 -4.18
N HIS A 351 -18.01 5.66 -4.40
CA HIS A 351 -19.01 5.98 -3.37
C HIS A 351 -19.72 4.74 -2.82
N ASP A 352 -19.09 3.54 -2.91
CA ASP A 352 -19.66 2.25 -2.49
C ASP A 352 -21.02 1.93 -3.12
N GLY A 353 -21.31 2.55 -4.26
CA GLY A 353 -22.56 2.41 -5.00
C GLY A 353 -22.55 1.28 -6.01
N LYS A 354 -23.70 1.10 -6.66
CA LYS A 354 -23.88 0.19 -7.79
C LYS A 354 -24.59 0.90 -8.92
N ILE A 355 -24.23 0.58 -10.16
CA ILE A 355 -24.86 1.11 -11.38
C ILE A 355 -25.44 -0.04 -12.20
N LEU A 356 -26.64 0.16 -12.72
CA LEU A 356 -27.34 -0.77 -13.59
C LEU A 356 -27.92 0.00 -14.78
N ALA A 357 -28.01 -0.67 -15.92
CA ALA A 357 -28.66 -0.13 -17.12
C ALA A 357 -29.64 -1.15 -17.66
N SER A 358 -30.79 -0.66 -18.07
CA SER A 358 -31.87 -1.47 -18.66
C SER A 358 -32.67 -0.65 -19.68
N ASN A 359 -33.45 -1.31 -20.51
CA ASN A 359 -34.42 -0.66 -21.35
C ASN A 359 -35.75 -0.44 -20.60
N ARG A 360 -36.51 0.58 -20.99
CA ARG A 360 -37.87 0.83 -20.46
C ARG A 360 -38.76 -0.34 -20.79
N PRO A 361 -39.53 -0.86 -19.81
CA PRO A 361 -40.58 -1.88 -20.12
C PRO A 361 -41.65 -1.28 -21.04
N ASN A 362 -41.98 -1.96 -22.11
CA ASN A 362 -43.06 -1.62 -23.05
C ASN A 362 -42.94 -0.27 -23.80
N ASN A 363 -41.87 0.48 -23.64
CA ASN A 363 -41.64 1.77 -24.28
C ASN A 363 -40.23 1.85 -24.86
N LYS A 364 -40.04 2.73 -25.86
CA LYS A 364 -38.68 3.11 -26.28
C LYS A 364 -38.02 3.93 -25.17
N GLY A 365 -36.71 3.73 -24.96
CA GLY A 365 -35.91 4.49 -24.03
C GLY A 365 -35.03 3.62 -23.15
N ALA A 366 -34.11 4.27 -22.47
CA ALA A 366 -33.16 3.66 -21.54
C ALA A 366 -33.45 4.09 -20.11
N ILE A 367 -32.98 3.26 -19.17
CA ILE A 367 -32.97 3.52 -17.73
C ILE A 367 -31.57 3.26 -17.24
N ILE A 368 -30.94 4.26 -16.62
CA ILE A 368 -29.74 4.08 -15.83
C ILE A 368 -30.09 4.32 -14.37
N GLU A 369 -29.80 3.32 -13.55
CA GLU A 369 -30.06 3.31 -12.12
C GLU A 369 -28.74 3.29 -11.36
N ILE A 370 -28.52 4.26 -10.48
CA ILE A 370 -27.40 4.29 -9.55
C ILE A 370 -27.92 4.18 -8.12
N SER A 371 -27.27 3.42 -7.27
CA SER A 371 -27.68 3.21 -5.89
C SER A 371 -26.52 3.36 -4.93
N PHE A 372 -26.74 4.06 -3.81
CA PHE A 372 -25.75 4.32 -2.77
C PHE A 372 -26.24 3.85 -1.40
N PRO A 373 -25.34 3.45 -0.48
CA PRO A 373 -25.70 3.24 0.90
C PRO A 373 -26.10 4.57 1.56
N SER A 374 -27.24 4.61 2.26
CA SER A 374 -27.69 5.80 2.99
C SER A 374 -26.94 5.96 4.30
N MET A 375 -26.51 7.19 4.59
CA MET A 375 -25.97 7.60 5.88
C MET A 375 -27.06 8.25 6.73
N GLN A 376 -27.95 7.44 7.30
CA GLN A 376 -28.89 7.90 8.32
C GLN A 376 -28.31 7.77 9.73
#